data_b548efe8c87be32708761af3fd115314
#
_entry.id   b548efe8c87be32708761af3fd115314
#
_cell.length_a   1.000
_cell.length_b   1.000
_cell.length_c   1.000
_cell.angle_alpha   90.00
_cell.angle_beta   90.00
_cell.angle_gamma   90.00
#
_symmetry.space_group_name_H-M   'P 1'
#
loop_
_entity.id
_entity.type
_entity.pdbx_description
1 polymer ?
#
loop_
_entity_poly.entity_id
_entity_poly.type
_entity_poly.pdbx_seq_one_letter_code
_entity_poly.pdbx_strand_id
1 'polypeptide(L)'
;MSLQTRAAGRALRLLCIPLGAAGLAAEGAVRRLAGQDHEGVRRALRARNAARTRRVLGDLKGGALKAGQLLSTVEALFPQDPERTWNEALVSLQEGSAALAFAEVAPVLRSELGVNWRDLFASFDEQSVAAASLGQVHRAVWADGRQVAVKVQYPGVREALTADIEVLSVMSRAAALVARGLALPPLVAELRTRLVEELDYVHEAAAQTRFAEAYVDDPGVVVPRVLRATRRVLVQDWVGGTPLAEVAATGDQAARDAAAAAYQLFLVSGPERAGLLHTDPHPGNFRLLPGGRLGVLDFGSTLELAGMPSTFGRLISALLQGDPEAVLRAEGFVRPGARLEVDKLLGYLAPFSEPARHERFRFSRDWLRSQFGRVGDPRDPDFGVALQLTLPAEHLFTHRVWLEMVGVLCQLEAEVPVRPVLLRWLPGFH
;
A
#
# COMPACT_ATOMS: atom_id res chain seq x y z
N MET A 1 -26.33 -8.89 20.50
CA MET A 1 -26.54 -9.13 19.04
C MET A 1 -25.35 -9.91 18.54
N SER A 2 -25.53 -11.10 17.94
CA SER A 2 -24.44 -11.98 17.52
C SER A 2 -23.62 -11.37 16.38
N LEU A 3 -22.33 -11.72 16.29
CA LEU A 3 -21.41 -11.31 15.21
C LEU A 3 -21.96 -11.68 13.82
N GLN A 4 -22.74 -12.75 13.71
CA GLN A 4 -23.38 -13.19 12.48
C GLN A 4 -24.44 -12.20 11.96
N THR A 5 -25.22 -11.57 12.83
CA THR A 5 -26.20 -10.54 12.42
C THR A 5 -25.53 -9.26 11.96
N ARG A 6 -24.33 -8.96 12.46
CA ARG A 6 -23.52 -7.83 11.98
C ARG A 6 -22.87 -8.10 10.62
N ALA A 7 -22.47 -9.36 10.34
CA ALA A 7 -21.89 -9.75 9.04
C ALA A 7 -22.93 -9.68 7.91
N ALA A 8 -24.15 -10.22 8.13
CA ALA A 8 -25.24 -10.15 7.15
C ALA A 8 -25.65 -8.69 6.86
N GLY A 9 -25.69 -7.84 7.89
CA GLY A 9 -25.97 -6.41 7.73
C GLY A 9 -24.89 -5.68 6.94
N ARG A 10 -23.60 -6.06 7.10
CA ARG A 10 -22.49 -5.51 6.31
C ARG A 10 -22.56 -5.96 4.85
N ALA A 11 -22.76 -7.25 4.62
CA ALA A 11 -22.94 -7.79 3.27
C ALA A 11 -24.05 -7.08 2.48
N LEU A 12 -25.18 -6.84 3.13
CA LEU A 12 -26.31 -6.11 2.52
C LEU A 12 -25.92 -4.65 2.18
N ARG A 13 -25.13 -3.99 3.01
CA ARG A 13 -24.65 -2.62 2.77
C ARG A 13 -23.62 -2.56 1.65
N LEU A 14 -22.71 -3.55 1.55
CA LEU A 14 -21.77 -3.65 0.44
C LEU A 14 -22.47 -3.86 -0.90
N LEU A 15 -23.53 -4.67 -0.94
CA LEU A 15 -24.40 -4.84 -2.11
C LEU A 15 -25.08 -3.54 -2.54
N CYS A 16 -25.27 -2.58 -1.64
CA CYS A 16 -25.82 -1.28 -1.99
C CYS A 16 -24.86 -0.41 -2.82
N ILE A 17 -23.54 -0.70 -2.85
CA ILE A 17 -22.57 0.09 -3.63
C ILE A 17 -22.81 -0.10 -5.15
N PRO A 18 -22.75 -1.33 -5.72
CA PRO A 18 -22.99 -1.53 -7.14
C PRO A 18 -24.43 -1.22 -7.56
N LEU A 19 -25.42 -1.54 -6.73
CA LEU A 19 -26.81 -1.18 -6.99
C LEU A 19 -27.03 0.33 -7.01
N GLY A 20 -26.33 1.06 -6.12
CA GLY A 20 -26.36 2.51 -6.11
C GLY A 20 -25.66 3.12 -7.32
N ALA A 21 -24.53 2.56 -7.76
CA ALA A 21 -23.83 2.99 -8.96
C ALA A 21 -24.68 2.74 -10.22
N ALA A 22 -25.34 1.59 -10.33
CA ALA A 22 -26.27 1.28 -11.40
C ALA A 22 -27.49 2.23 -11.40
N GLY A 23 -28.06 2.52 -10.23
CA GLY A 23 -29.16 3.47 -10.08
C GLY A 23 -28.77 4.89 -10.47
N LEU A 24 -27.57 5.35 -10.07
CA LEU A 24 -27.03 6.65 -10.45
C LEU A 24 -26.69 6.72 -11.95
N ALA A 25 -26.22 5.61 -12.56
CA ALA A 25 -26.01 5.53 -14.01
C ALA A 25 -27.32 5.65 -14.78
N ALA A 26 -28.38 4.99 -14.30
CA ALA A 26 -29.74 5.11 -14.87
C ALA A 26 -30.29 6.53 -14.70
N GLU A 27 -30.16 7.14 -13.52
CA GLU A 27 -30.52 8.54 -13.27
C GLU A 27 -29.77 9.49 -14.19
N GLY A 28 -28.44 9.25 -14.37
CA GLY A 28 -27.61 10.03 -15.29
C GLY A 28 -28.03 9.90 -16.75
N ALA A 29 -28.52 8.71 -17.17
CA ALA A 29 -29.07 8.49 -18.51
C ALA A 29 -30.39 9.28 -18.71
N VAL A 30 -31.30 9.24 -17.73
CA VAL A 30 -32.57 9.96 -17.75
C VAL A 30 -32.33 11.49 -17.77
N ARG A 31 -31.43 12.01 -16.94
CA ARG A 31 -31.10 13.44 -16.90
C ARG A 31 -30.45 13.93 -18.20
N ARG A 32 -29.65 13.07 -18.86
CA ARG A 32 -29.08 13.35 -20.18
C ARG A 32 -30.15 13.47 -21.27
N LEU A 33 -31.13 12.57 -21.24
CA LEU A 33 -32.28 12.63 -22.13
C LEU A 33 -33.15 13.88 -21.89
N ALA A 34 -33.13 14.41 -20.66
CA ALA A 34 -33.83 15.64 -20.30
C ALA A 34 -33.03 16.94 -20.61
N GLY A 35 -31.90 16.86 -21.33
CA GLY A 35 -31.16 18.04 -21.81
C GLY A 35 -30.33 18.78 -20.74
N GLN A 36 -30.05 18.16 -19.58
CA GLN A 36 -29.21 18.78 -18.56
C GLN A 36 -27.73 18.72 -18.92
N ASP A 37 -26.94 19.70 -18.41
CA ASP A 37 -25.49 19.77 -18.64
C ASP A 37 -24.76 18.48 -18.28
N HIS A 38 -24.02 17.95 -19.25
CA HIS A 38 -23.32 16.68 -19.15
C HIS A 38 -22.24 16.64 -18.06
N GLU A 39 -21.50 17.73 -17.88
CA GLU A 39 -20.42 17.79 -16.88
C GLU A 39 -20.95 17.96 -15.47
N GLY A 40 -21.93 18.85 -15.30
CA GLY A 40 -22.57 19.08 -14.00
C GLY A 40 -23.28 17.85 -13.45
N VAL A 41 -24.00 17.10 -14.32
CA VAL A 41 -24.67 15.85 -13.95
C VAL A 41 -23.64 14.76 -13.59
N ARG A 42 -22.57 14.59 -14.36
CA ARG A 42 -21.49 13.62 -14.07
C ARG A 42 -20.79 13.94 -12.75
N ARG A 43 -20.47 15.21 -12.48
CA ARG A 43 -19.84 15.67 -11.24
C ARG A 43 -20.72 15.40 -10.02
N ALA A 44 -22.00 15.78 -10.08
CA ALA A 44 -22.96 15.53 -9.01
C ALA A 44 -23.17 14.04 -8.71
N LEU A 45 -23.23 13.20 -9.74
CA LEU A 45 -23.40 11.74 -9.59
C LEU A 45 -22.15 11.09 -9.00
N ARG A 46 -20.95 11.53 -9.39
CA ARG A 46 -19.67 11.07 -8.82
C ARG A 46 -19.55 11.45 -7.34
N ALA A 47 -19.83 12.71 -6.99
CA ALA A 47 -19.80 13.16 -5.61
C ALA A 47 -20.79 12.39 -4.71
N ARG A 48 -22.00 12.11 -5.20
CA ARG A 48 -23.00 11.29 -4.48
C ARG A 48 -22.55 9.85 -4.31
N ASN A 49 -21.93 9.27 -5.34
CA ASN A 49 -21.40 7.91 -5.27
C ASN A 49 -20.23 7.82 -4.27
N ALA A 50 -19.29 8.75 -4.31
CA ALA A 50 -18.17 8.83 -3.38
C ALA A 50 -18.65 9.02 -1.93
N ALA A 51 -19.62 9.91 -1.68
CA ALA A 51 -20.19 10.11 -0.36
C ALA A 51 -20.94 8.86 0.17
N ARG A 52 -21.64 8.13 -0.72
CA ARG A 52 -22.32 6.88 -0.37
C ARG A 52 -21.31 5.78 -0.05
N THR A 53 -20.28 5.61 -0.88
CA THR A 53 -19.23 4.62 -0.67
C THR A 53 -18.49 4.89 0.64
N ARG A 54 -18.14 6.15 0.92
CA ARG A 54 -17.52 6.57 2.20
C ARG A 54 -18.37 6.15 3.40
N ARG A 55 -19.69 6.38 3.34
CA ARG A 55 -20.61 6.00 4.43
C ARG A 55 -20.68 4.49 4.62
N VAL A 56 -20.74 3.72 3.53
CA VAL A 56 -20.79 2.25 3.59
C VAL A 56 -19.46 1.67 4.06
N LEU A 57 -18.31 2.21 3.57
CA LEU A 57 -16.99 1.74 3.97
C LEU A 57 -16.63 2.20 5.39
N GLY A 58 -17.04 3.38 5.83
CA GLY A 58 -16.79 3.88 7.19
C GLY A 58 -17.46 3.06 8.31
N ASP A 59 -18.50 2.32 7.98
CA ASP A 59 -19.17 1.40 8.92
C ASP A 59 -18.45 0.02 9.03
N LEU A 60 -17.42 -0.22 8.19
CA LEU A 60 -16.68 -1.48 8.12
C LEU A 60 -15.36 -1.35 8.91
N LYS A 61 -15.36 -1.73 10.18
CA LYS A 61 -14.15 -1.69 11.03
C LYS A 61 -13.10 -2.68 10.53
N GLY A 62 -11.89 -2.19 10.21
CA GLY A 62 -10.71 -3.00 9.88
C GLY A 62 -10.66 -3.54 8.44
N GLY A 63 -11.70 -4.21 7.94
CA GLY A 63 -11.78 -4.71 6.56
C GLY A 63 -11.87 -3.60 5.51
N ALA A 64 -12.52 -2.49 5.83
CA ALA A 64 -12.61 -1.34 4.95
C ALA A 64 -11.29 -0.62 4.76
N LEU A 65 -10.44 -0.59 5.80
CA LEU A 65 -9.11 0.01 5.75
C LEU A 65 -8.25 -0.70 4.69
N LYS A 66 -8.23 -2.03 4.71
CA LYS A 66 -7.47 -2.84 3.75
C LYS A 66 -8.11 -2.90 2.37
N ALA A 67 -9.43 -2.98 2.29
CA ALA A 67 -10.12 -2.83 1.01
C ALA A 67 -9.87 -1.44 0.40
N GLY A 68 -9.75 -0.39 1.23
CA GLY A 68 -9.37 0.94 0.82
C GLY A 68 -7.92 1.02 0.30
N GLN A 69 -6.97 0.41 0.98
CA GLN A 69 -5.57 0.31 0.54
C GLN A 69 -5.44 -0.43 -0.80
N LEU A 70 -6.26 -1.47 -1.00
CA LEU A 70 -6.27 -2.24 -2.23
C LEU A 70 -7.04 -1.57 -3.36
N LEU A 71 -8.13 -0.87 -3.06
CA LEU A 71 -8.82 -0.02 -4.03
C LEU A 71 -7.93 1.14 -4.47
N SER A 72 -7.12 1.72 -3.58
CA SER A 72 -6.12 2.72 -3.97
C SER A 72 -5.04 2.15 -4.89
N THR A 73 -4.75 0.85 -4.78
CA THR A 73 -3.85 0.13 -5.70
C THR A 73 -4.50 -0.07 -7.08
N VAL A 74 -5.80 -0.38 -7.09
CA VAL A 74 -6.60 -0.49 -8.32
C VAL A 74 -6.78 0.90 -8.95
N GLU A 75 -6.92 1.94 -8.16
CA GLU A 75 -7.01 3.33 -8.63
C GLU A 75 -5.70 3.84 -9.24
N ALA A 76 -4.55 3.39 -8.74
CA ALA A 76 -3.24 3.64 -9.39
C ALA A 76 -3.15 2.99 -10.79
N LEU A 77 -3.94 1.95 -11.05
CA LEU A 77 -4.11 1.33 -12.37
C LEU A 77 -5.15 2.05 -13.25
N PHE A 78 -5.98 2.92 -12.68
CA PHE A 78 -7.02 3.69 -13.38
C PHE A 78 -6.96 5.17 -13.00
N PRO A 79 -6.07 5.97 -13.60
CA PRO A 79 -5.81 7.36 -13.24
C PRO A 79 -6.93 8.33 -13.69
N GLN A 80 -8.20 7.97 -13.59
CA GLN A 80 -9.33 8.74 -14.13
C GLN A 80 -10.15 9.53 -13.09
N ASP A 81 -9.66 9.76 -11.87
CA ASP A 81 -10.34 10.65 -10.94
C ASP A 81 -9.58 11.98 -10.73
N PRO A 82 -9.87 13.02 -11.56
CA PRO A 82 -9.21 14.33 -11.45
C PRO A 82 -9.55 15.08 -10.15
N GLU A 83 -10.56 14.66 -9.41
CA GLU A 83 -11.07 15.38 -8.22
C GLU A 83 -10.64 14.74 -6.89
N ARG A 84 -9.77 13.72 -6.88
CA ARG A 84 -9.25 13.07 -5.63
C ARG A 84 -10.30 12.65 -4.60
N THR A 85 -11.58 12.62 -4.95
CA THR A 85 -12.69 12.33 -4.03
C THR A 85 -12.63 10.92 -3.45
N TRP A 86 -12.05 9.97 -4.17
CA TRP A 86 -11.82 8.61 -3.70
C TRP A 86 -10.62 8.52 -2.76
N ASN A 87 -9.51 9.14 -3.11
CA ASN A 87 -8.29 9.15 -2.26
C ASN A 87 -8.55 9.82 -0.91
N GLU A 88 -9.22 10.97 -0.88
CA GLU A 88 -9.62 11.63 0.37
C GLU A 88 -10.58 10.77 1.20
N ALA A 89 -11.50 10.06 0.53
CA ALA A 89 -12.40 9.13 1.20
C ALA A 89 -11.65 7.92 1.79
N LEU A 90 -10.62 7.42 1.12
CA LEU A 90 -9.82 6.28 1.55
C LEU A 90 -8.83 6.66 2.66
N VAL A 91 -8.18 7.83 2.55
CA VAL A 91 -7.31 8.40 3.59
C VAL A 91 -8.11 8.67 4.87
N SER A 92 -9.33 9.23 4.78
CA SER A 92 -10.19 9.46 5.95
C SER A 92 -10.62 8.17 6.64
N LEU A 93 -10.61 7.03 5.95
CA LEU A 93 -10.85 5.72 6.53
C LEU A 93 -9.62 5.17 7.25
N GLN A 94 -8.41 5.55 6.81
CA GLN A 94 -7.15 5.17 7.46
C GLN A 94 -6.95 5.87 8.80
N GLU A 95 -7.39 7.14 8.90
CA GLU A 95 -7.24 7.95 10.11
C GLU A 95 -8.32 7.70 11.17
N GLY A 96 -9.39 6.96 10.85
CA GLY A 96 -10.63 6.90 11.65
C GLY A 96 -10.80 5.70 12.59
N SER A 97 -9.85 4.77 12.71
CA SER A 97 -9.97 3.64 13.63
C SER A 97 -9.54 4.02 15.04
N ALA A 98 -10.49 4.45 15.88
CA ALA A 98 -10.22 4.59 17.31
C ALA A 98 -9.86 3.22 17.90
N ALA A 99 -8.78 3.17 18.71
CA ALA A 99 -8.40 1.98 19.43
C ALA A 99 -9.56 1.51 20.35
N LEU A 100 -9.68 0.21 20.52
CA LEU A 100 -10.66 -0.37 21.46
C LEU A 100 -10.21 -0.14 22.90
N ALA A 101 -11.16 -0.13 23.83
CA ALA A 101 -10.85 -0.12 25.25
C ALA A 101 -10.02 -1.37 25.62
N PHE A 102 -9.08 -1.23 26.54
CA PHE A 102 -8.19 -2.33 26.94
C PHE A 102 -8.97 -3.57 27.39
N ALA A 103 -10.11 -3.39 28.08
CA ALA A 103 -10.96 -4.49 28.51
C ALA A 103 -11.47 -5.39 27.36
N GLU A 104 -11.53 -4.86 26.13
CA GLU A 104 -11.95 -5.63 24.95
C GLU A 104 -10.80 -6.46 24.37
N VAL A 105 -9.54 -6.01 24.48
CA VAL A 105 -8.34 -6.70 23.94
C VAL A 105 -7.63 -7.57 24.97
N ALA A 106 -7.78 -7.30 26.27
CA ALA A 106 -7.18 -8.09 27.34
C ALA A 106 -7.50 -9.61 27.27
N PRO A 107 -8.73 -10.04 26.88
CA PRO A 107 -9.01 -11.45 26.66
C PRO A 107 -8.14 -12.10 25.57
N VAL A 108 -7.71 -11.33 24.55
CA VAL A 108 -6.80 -11.84 23.50
C VAL A 108 -5.41 -12.08 24.10
N LEU A 109 -4.88 -11.12 24.87
CA LEU A 109 -3.61 -11.30 25.59
C LEU A 109 -3.63 -12.54 26.48
N ARG A 110 -4.70 -12.71 27.26
CA ARG A 110 -4.85 -13.87 28.15
C ARG A 110 -4.90 -15.19 27.38
N SER A 111 -5.61 -15.23 26.25
CA SER A 111 -5.74 -16.47 25.46
C SER A 111 -4.46 -16.83 24.71
N GLU A 112 -3.68 -15.85 24.26
CA GLU A 112 -2.48 -16.05 23.45
C GLU A 112 -1.21 -16.20 24.29
N LEU A 113 -1.09 -15.45 25.40
CA LEU A 113 0.10 -15.44 26.25
C LEU A 113 -0.07 -16.22 27.55
N GLY A 114 -1.29 -16.69 27.86
CA GLY A 114 -1.61 -17.43 29.07
C GLY A 114 -2.25 -16.59 30.16
N VAL A 115 -2.75 -17.25 31.20
CA VAL A 115 -3.49 -16.58 32.30
C VAL A 115 -2.60 -15.56 33.04
N ASN A 116 -1.32 -15.88 33.17
CA ASN A 116 -0.32 -15.05 33.89
C ASN A 116 0.47 -14.16 32.91
N TRP A 117 -0.10 -13.77 31.80
CA TRP A 117 0.60 -12.99 30.77
C TRP A 117 1.25 -11.70 31.30
N ARG A 118 0.71 -11.11 32.37
CA ARG A 118 1.28 -9.91 32.99
C ARG A 118 2.67 -10.15 33.58
N ASP A 119 2.99 -11.36 34.02
CA ASP A 119 4.29 -11.72 34.60
C ASP A 119 5.42 -11.67 33.56
N LEU A 120 5.07 -11.63 32.25
CA LEU A 120 6.03 -11.44 31.17
C LEU A 120 6.56 -9.99 31.09
N PHE A 121 5.90 -9.06 31.77
CA PHE A 121 6.19 -7.63 31.70
C PHE A 121 6.48 -7.07 33.09
N ALA A 122 7.52 -6.26 33.20
CA ALA A 122 7.77 -5.46 34.43
C ALA A 122 6.71 -4.33 34.54
N SER A 123 6.23 -3.79 33.39
CA SER A 123 5.08 -2.88 33.32
C SER A 123 4.40 -2.99 31.99
N PHE A 124 3.09 -2.73 31.96
CA PHE A 124 2.27 -2.74 30.73
C PHE A 124 1.34 -1.54 30.73
N ASP A 125 1.41 -0.72 29.66
CA ASP A 125 0.50 0.41 29.48
C ASP A 125 -0.80 -0.07 28.85
N GLU A 126 -1.90 0.05 29.59
CA GLU A 126 -3.23 -0.33 29.11
C GLU A 126 -3.78 0.65 28.06
N GLN A 127 -3.24 1.88 28.01
CA GLN A 127 -3.56 2.82 26.96
C GLN A 127 -2.76 2.45 25.70
N SER A 128 -3.44 2.25 24.59
CA SER A 128 -2.78 2.00 23.30
C SER A 128 -2.07 3.27 22.81
N VAL A 129 -0.87 3.10 22.27
CA VAL A 129 -0.07 4.19 21.70
C VAL A 129 -0.39 4.42 20.22
N ALA A 130 -0.95 3.42 19.56
CA ALA A 130 -1.36 3.50 18.16
C ALA A 130 -2.45 2.47 17.84
N ALA A 131 -3.32 2.81 16.90
CA ALA A 131 -4.14 1.84 16.20
C ALA A 131 -3.33 1.26 15.04
N ALA A 132 -3.41 -0.06 14.83
CA ALA A 132 -2.92 -0.75 13.65
C ALA A 132 -4.10 -1.15 12.76
N SER A 133 -3.84 -1.58 11.52
CA SER A 133 -4.91 -1.96 10.58
C SER A 133 -5.86 -3.02 11.15
N LEU A 134 -5.33 -4.02 11.84
CA LEU A 134 -6.09 -5.17 12.35
C LEU A 134 -6.04 -5.29 13.88
N GLY A 135 -5.49 -4.29 14.57
CA GLY A 135 -5.27 -4.35 16.00
C GLY A 135 -4.86 -3.01 16.60
N GLN A 136 -4.21 -3.06 17.75
CA GLN A 136 -3.65 -1.91 18.41
C GLN A 136 -2.29 -2.24 19.04
N VAL A 137 -1.50 -1.22 19.30
CA VAL A 137 -0.14 -1.34 19.86
C VAL A 137 -0.11 -0.74 21.25
N HIS A 138 0.41 -1.49 22.20
CA HIS A 138 0.66 -1.06 23.57
C HIS A 138 2.17 -0.93 23.83
N ARG A 139 2.56 0.01 24.65
CA ARG A 139 3.91 0.11 25.16
C ARG A 139 4.03 -0.70 26.46
N ALA A 140 5.12 -1.43 26.60
CA ALA A 140 5.38 -2.20 27.81
C ALA A 140 6.88 -2.24 28.10
N VAL A 141 7.23 -2.68 29.31
CA VAL A 141 8.59 -3.03 29.68
C VAL A 141 8.62 -4.55 29.91
N TRP A 142 9.44 -5.24 29.14
CA TRP A 142 9.61 -6.68 29.27
C TRP A 142 10.24 -7.04 30.64
N ALA A 143 10.11 -8.28 31.09
CA ALA A 143 10.61 -8.70 32.39
C ALA A 143 12.13 -8.47 32.60
N ASP A 144 12.90 -8.40 31.50
CA ASP A 144 14.34 -8.11 31.52
C ASP A 144 14.68 -6.60 31.48
N GLY A 145 13.69 -5.72 31.52
CA GLY A 145 13.84 -4.26 31.51
C GLY A 145 13.84 -3.60 30.17
N ARG A 146 13.77 -4.34 29.03
CA ARG A 146 13.69 -3.78 27.69
C ARG A 146 12.32 -3.14 27.43
N GLN A 147 12.31 -2.00 26.76
CA GLN A 147 11.09 -1.42 26.25
C GLN A 147 10.60 -2.18 25.00
N VAL A 148 9.32 -2.51 24.98
CA VAL A 148 8.71 -3.32 23.92
C VAL A 148 7.41 -2.71 23.41
N ALA A 149 7.12 -3.00 22.16
CA ALA A 149 5.81 -2.80 21.55
C ALA A 149 5.06 -4.13 21.56
N VAL A 150 3.81 -4.10 21.99
CA VAL A 150 2.92 -5.26 22.00
C VAL A 150 1.78 -4.99 21.04
N LYS A 151 1.84 -5.60 19.85
CA LYS A 151 0.75 -5.58 18.86
C LYS A 151 -0.28 -6.64 19.25
N VAL A 152 -1.56 -6.25 19.35
CA VAL A 152 -2.68 -7.14 19.69
C VAL A 152 -3.77 -6.99 18.65
N GLN A 153 -4.19 -8.09 18.03
CA GLN A 153 -5.30 -8.08 17.08
C GLN A 153 -6.63 -7.80 17.79
N TYR A 154 -7.52 -7.12 17.07
CA TYR A 154 -8.89 -6.92 17.56
C TYR A 154 -9.66 -8.25 17.64
N PRO A 155 -10.46 -8.47 18.71
CA PRO A 155 -11.30 -9.65 18.81
C PRO A 155 -12.27 -9.73 17.62
N GLY A 156 -12.37 -10.92 16.99
CA GLY A 156 -13.30 -11.16 15.88
C GLY A 156 -12.92 -10.53 14.54
N VAL A 157 -11.71 -9.95 14.41
CA VAL A 157 -11.25 -9.32 13.16
C VAL A 157 -11.09 -10.35 12.03
N ARG A 158 -10.61 -11.56 12.35
CA ARG A 158 -10.45 -12.66 11.38
C ARG A 158 -11.79 -13.07 10.76
N GLU A 159 -12.79 -13.30 11.59
CA GLU A 159 -14.13 -13.69 11.18
C GLU A 159 -14.80 -12.58 10.36
N ALA A 160 -14.63 -11.33 10.78
CA ALA A 160 -15.16 -10.18 10.05
C ALA A 160 -14.54 -10.04 8.66
N LEU A 161 -13.20 -10.11 8.56
CA LEU A 161 -12.48 -10.03 7.28
C LEU A 161 -12.80 -11.18 6.35
N THR A 162 -12.85 -12.41 6.86
CA THR A 162 -13.21 -13.59 6.06
C THR A 162 -14.60 -13.42 5.43
N ALA A 163 -15.59 -12.96 6.21
CA ALA A 163 -16.92 -12.70 5.70
C ALA A 163 -16.93 -11.58 4.64
N ASP A 164 -16.16 -10.49 4.84
CA ASP A 164 -16.08 -9.38 3.89
C ASP A 164 -15.45 -9.82 2.56
N ILE A 165 -14.40 -10.67 2.60
CA ILE A 165 -13.75 -11.24 1.41
C ILE A 165 -14.69 -12.18 0.65
N GLU A 166 -15.50 -12.99 1.34
CA GLU A 166 -16.47 -13.86 0.69
C GLU A 166 -17.49 -13.04 -0.11
N VAL A 167 -17.99 -11.94 0.47
CA VAL A 167 -18.89 -11.01 -0.23
C VAL A 167 -18.19 -10.40 -1.47
N LEU A 168 -16.96 -9.92 -1.32
CA LEU A 168 -16.19 -9.38 -2.45
C LEU A 168 -15.97 -10.44 -3.55
N SER A 169 -15.72 -11.70 -3.17
CA SER A 169 -15.53 -12.79 -4.12
C SER A 169 -16.80 -13.10 -4.93
N VAL A 170 -17.97 -13.04 -4.30
CA VAL A 170 -19.26 -13.19 -4.99
C VAL A 170 -19.50 -11.99 -5.93
N MET A 171 -19.26 -10.78 -5.44
CA MET A 171 -19.46 -9.55 -6.22
C MET A 171 -18.52 -9.46 -7.44
N SER A 172 -17.25 -9.88 -7.28
CA SER A 172 -16.28 -9.86 -8.38
C SER A 172 -16.68 -10.79 -9.52
N ARG A 173 -17.24 -11.97 -9.20
CA ARG A 173 -17.79 -12.90 -10.20
C ARG A 173 -19.00 -12.33 -10.93
N ALA A 174 -19.92 -11.68 -10.20
CA ALA A 174 -21.06 -11.02 -10.82
C ALA A 174 -20.64 -9.82 -11.70
N ALA A 175 -19.69 -9.02 -11.23
CA ALA A 175 -19.16 -7.88 -11.98
C ALA A 175 -18.40 -8.30 -13.26
N ALA A 176 -17.70 -9.44 -13.23
CA ALA A 176 -16.98 -9.97 -14.39
C ALA A 176 -17.94 -10.36 -15.54
N LEU A 177 -19.21 -10.66 -15.27
CA LEU A 177 -20.22 -10.92 -16.30
C LEU A 177 -20.59 -9.64 -17.06
N VAL A 178 -20.51 -8.48 -16.43
CA VAL A 178 -20.90 -7.18 -17.00
C VAL A 178 -19.67 -6.43 -17.55
N ALA A 179 -18.56 -6.48 -16.85
CA ALA A 179 -17.31 -5.79 -17.21
C ALA A 179 -16.32 -6.75 -17.89
N ARG A 180 -16.60 -7.12 -19.14
CA ARG A 180 -15.83 -8.08 -19.97
C ARG A 180 -14.40 -7.62 -20.29
N GLY A 181 -13.60 -7.17 -19.39
CA GLY A 181 -12.22 -6.72 -19.64
C GLY A 181 -11.42 -6.60 -18.36
N LEU A 182 -12.08 -6.74 -17.20
CA LEU A 182 -11.45 -6.66 -15.88
C LEU A 182 -11.36 -8.06 -15.27
N ALA A 183 -10.14 -8.54 -15.07
CA ALA A 183 -9.88 -9.82 -14.37
C ALA A 183 -10.05 -9.66 -12.83
N LEU A 184 -11.28 -9.27 -12.40
CA LEU A 184 -11.60 -9.02 -10.98
C LEU A 184 -11.48 -10.27 -10.09
N PRO A 185 -11.92 -11.49 -10.48
CA PRO A 185 -11.84 -12.66 -9.62
C PRO A 185 -10.40 -13.04 -9.22
N PRO A 186 -9.40 -13.07 -10.09
CA PRO A 186 -8.01 -13.30 -9.71
C PRO A 186 -7.48 -12.25 -8.73
N LEU A 187 -7.83 -10.99 -8.94
CA LEU A 187 -7.43 -9.89 -8.05
C LEU A 187 -8.01 -10.07 -6.63
N VAL A 188 -9.29 -10.45 -6.52
CA VAL A 188 -9.94 -10.71 -5.23
C VAL A 188 -9.38 -11.97 -4.56
N ALA A 189 -8.97 -12.99 -5.34
CA ALA A 189 -8.31 -14.16 -4.81
C ALA A 189 -6.94 -13.83 -4.21
N GLU A 190 -6.14 -13.02 -4.89
CA GLU A 190 -4.85 -12.54 -4.39
C GLU A 190 -5.02 -11.69 -3.13
N LEU A 191 -6.00 -10.77 -3.14
CA LEU A 191 -6.39 -10.00 -1.97
C LEU A 191 -6.68 -10.89 -0.77
N ARG A 192 -7.47 -11.95 -0.99
CA ARG A 192 -7.80 -12.92 0.07
C ARG A 192 -6.54 -13.56 0.67
N THR A 193 -5.61 -14.00 -0.17
CA THR A 193 -4.36 -14.61 0.28
C THR A 193 -3.59 -13.65 1.17
N ARG A 194 -3.40 -12.41 0.74
CA ARG A 194 -2.66 -11.38 1.50
C ARG A 194 -3.32 -11.02 2.83
N LEU A 195 -4.64 -10.86 2.83
CA LEU A 195 -5.36 -10.57 4.08
C LEU A 195 -5.31 -11.73 5.08
N VAL A 196 -5.29 -12.97 4.60
CA VAL A 196 -5.14 -14.15 5.48
C VAL A 196 -3.72 -14.21 6.06
N GLU A 197 -2.69 -13.90 5.27
CA GLU A 197 -1.30 -13.80 5.73
C GLU A 197 -1.15 -12.73 6.82
N GLU A 198 -1.71 -11.56 6.61
CA GLU A 198 -1.66 -10.43 7.56
C GLU A 198 -2.40 -10.71 8.88
N LEU A 199 -3.36 -11.64 8.87
CA LEU A 199 -4.06 -12.10 10.07
C LEU A 199 -3.23 -13.08 10.94
N ASP A 200 -1.98 -13.35 10.58
CA ASP A 200 -1.12 -14.25 11.34
C ASP A 200 0.20 -13.56 11.72
N TYR A 201 0.28 -13.08 12.94
CA TYR A 201 1.50 -12.43 13.45
C TYR A 201 2.71 -13.38 13.56
N VAL A 202 2.53 -14.69 13.47
CA VAL A 202 3.66 -15.62 13.36
C VAL A 202 4.35 -15.45 12.00
N HIS A 203 3.55 -15.22 10.94
CA HIS A 203 4.09 -14.92 9.61
C HIS A 203 4.84 -13.58 9.60
N GLU A 204 4.23 -12.52 10.17
CA GLU A 204 4.89 -11.22 10.32
C GLU A 204 6.21 -11.34 11.08
N ALA A 205 6.21 -12.07 12.21
CA ALA A 205 7.41 -12.29 13.04
C ALA A 205 8.53 -13.01 12.28
N ALA A 206 8.19 -13.99 11.43
CA ALA A 206 9.18 -14.68 10.62
C ALA A 206 9.83 -13.76 9.58
N ALA A 207 9.03 -12.96 8.86
CA ALA A 207 9.53 -11.97 7.92
C ALA A 207 10.39 -10.91 8.63
N GLN A 208 9.90 -10.37 9.74
CA GLN A 208 10.62 -9.38 10.55
C GLN A 208 11.97 -9.91 11.06
N THR A 209 12.03 -11.17 11.48
CA THR A 209 13.28 -11.79 11.95
C THR A 209 14.31 -11.86 10.82
N ARG A 210 13.91 -12.25 9.61
CA ARG A 210 14.80 -12.28 8.44
C ARG A 210 15.34 -10.88 8.13
N PHE A 211 14.49 -9.84 8.18
CA PHE A 211 14.95 -8.47 8.01
C PHE A 211 15.87 -8.02 9.16
N ALA A 212 15.55 -8.35 10.41
CA ALA A 212 16.38 -8.00 11.56
C ALA A 212 17.79 -8.63 11.48
N GLU A 213 17.88 -9.87 11.02
CA GLU A 213 19.16 -10.55 10.77
C GLU A 213 19.94 -9.91 9.60
N ALA A 214 19.25 -9.60 8.50
CA ALA A 214 19.86 -9.03 7.30
C ALA A 214 20.38 -7.59 7.51
N TYR A 215 19.82 -6.86 8.47
CA TYR A 215 20.17 -5.46 8.76
C TYR A 215 20.78 -5.27 10.16
N VAL A 216 21.25 -6.34 10.83
CA VAL A 216 21.77 -6.27 12.20
C VAL A 216 22.95 -5.29 12.35
N ASP A 217 23.84 -5.27 11.35
CA ASP A 217 25.02 -4.40 11.33
C ASP A 217 24.86 -3.17 10.41
N ASP A 218 23.64 -2.91 9.95
CA ASP A 218 23.39 -1.79 9.03
C ASP A 218 23.36 -0.47 9.82
N PRO A 219 24.19 0.51 9.47
CA PRO A 219 24.24 1.78 10.19
C PRO A 219 23.02 2.66 9.93
N GLY A 220 22.28 2.42 8.85
CA GLY A 220 21.17 3.26 8.39
C GLY A 220 19.78 2.71 8.67
N VAL A 221 19.64 1.40 8.99
CA VAL A 221 18.34 0.76 9.17
C VAL A 221 18.27 0.06 10.52
N VAL A 222 17.13 0.18 11.20
CA VAL A 222 16.83 -0.50 12.45
C VAL A 222 15.55 -1.30 12.30
N VAL A 223 15.64 -2.61 12.45
CA VAL A 223 14.51 -3.53 12.48
C VAL A 223 14.36 -4.03 13.93
N PRO A 224 13.19 -3.88 14.56
CA PRO A 224 12.98 -4.35 15.94
C PRO A 224 13.08 -5.88 16.01
N ARG A 225 13.72 -6.39 17.05
CA ARG A 225 13.79 -7.84 17.29
C ARG A 225 12.45 -8.34 17.81
N VAL A 226 12.03 -9.50 17.32
CA VAL A 226 10.87 -10.20 17.86
C VAL A 226 11.26 -10.93 19.15
N LEU A 227 10.52 -10.68 20.22
CA LEU A 227 10.70 -11.37 21.51
C LEU A 227 9.73 -12.56 21.63
N ARG A 228 8.50 -12.34 21.20
CA ARG A 228 7.46 -13.37 21.23
C ARG A 228 6.41 -13.11 20.15
N ALA A 229 5.96 -14.17 19.50
CA ALA A 229 4.88 -14.11 18.55
C ALA A 229 3.90 -15.26 18.77
N THR A 230 2.64 -14.95 18.64
CA THR A 230 1.53 -15.89 18.51
C THR A 230 0.68 -15.46 17.31
N ARG A 231 -0.39 -16.17 17.00
CA ARG A 231 -1.23 -15.76 15.87
C ARG A 231 -1.83 -14.36 16.01
N ARG A 232 -2.10 -13.89 17.24
CA ARG A 232 -2.82 -12.63 17.49
C ARG A 232 -2.06 -11.62 18.35
N VAL A 233 -0.88 -11.98 18.85
CA VAL A 233 -0.03 -11.09 19.66
C VAL A 233 1.41 -11.17 19.16
N LEU A 234 2.00 -10.00 18.91
CA LEU A 234 3.42 -9.85 18.57
C LEU A 234 4.08 -8.91 19.57
N VAL A 235 5.15 -9.36 20.21
CA VAL A 235 5.99 -8.58 21.11
C VAL A 235 7.34 -8.37 20.46
N GLN A 236 7.73 -7.12 20.29
CA GLN A 236 8.98 -6.72 19.65
C GLN A 236 9.64 -5.56 20.39
N ASP A 237 10.93 -5.33 20.14
CA ASP A 237 11.63 -4.17 20.68
C ASP A 237 10.89 -2.87 20.33
N TRP A 238 10.88 -1.91 21.25
CA TRP A 238 10.31 -0.59 21.01
C TRP A 238 11.23 0.24 20.11
N VAL A 239 10.71 0.70 19.00
CA VAL A 239 11.40 1.65 18.12
C VAL A 239 10.73 3.01 18.24
N GLY A 240 11.46 3.97 18.78
CA GLY A 240 11.03 5.37 18.90
C GLY A 240 11.19 6.15 17.59
N GLY A 241 11.47 7.45 17.72
CA GLY A 241 11.72 8.34 16.58
C GLY A 241 10.47 9.02 16.02
N THR A 242 10.69 9.87 15.01
CA THR A 242 9.64 10.70 14.37
C THR A 242 9.00 9.93 13.23
N PRO A 243 7.66 9.80 13.17
CA PRO A 243 6.97 9.19 12.04
C PRO A 243 7.35 9.85 10.71
N LEU A 244 7.50 9.06 9.64
CA LEU A 244 7.93 9.60 8.34
C LEU A 244 6.94 10.64 7.79
N ALA A 245 5.65 10.48 8.06
CA ALA A 245 4.63 11.47 7.70
C ALA A 245 4.84 12.83 8.42
N GLU A 246 5.29 12.79 9.69
CA GLU A 246 5.62 14.00 10.46
C GLU A 246 6.91 14.64 9.94
N VAL A 247 7.93 13.83 9.60
CA VAL A 247 9.16 14.32 8.93
C VAL A 247 8.82 15.03 7.62
N ALA A 248 7.88 14.49 6.84
CA ALA A 248 7.42 15.14 5.60
C ALA A 248 6.72 16.48 5.85
N ALA A 249 5.99 16.61 6.97
CA ALA A 249 5.23 17.81 7.30
C ALA A 249 6.07 18.90 7.97
N THR A 250 6.98 18.53 8.87
CA THR A 250 7.67 19.47 9.79
C THR A 250 9.19 19.37 9.79
N GLY A 251 9.76 18.30 9.19
CA GLY A 251 11.19 18.10 9.13
C GLY A 251 11.92 19.16 8.28
N ASP A 252 13.15 19.47 8.63
CA ASP A 252 14.01 20.25 7.77
C ASP A 252 14.45 19.45 6.52
N GLN A 253 15.09 20.10 5.57
CA GLN A 253 15.49 19.44 4.31
C GLN A 253 16.48 18.29 4.55
N ALA A 254 17.43 18.45 5.48
CA ALA A 254 18.43 17.43 5.79
C ALA A 254 17.76 16.17 6.39
N ALA A 255 16.81 16.34 7.29
CA ALA A 255 16.04 15.23 7.87
C ALA A 255 15.21 14.52 6.80
N ARG A 256 14.54 15.27 5.91
CA ARG A 256 13.77 14.72 4.79
C ARG A 256 14.63 13.92 3.82
N ASP A 257 15.79 14.46 3.45
CA ASP A 257 16.73 13.80 2.52
C ASP A 257 17.34 12.53 3.15
N ALA A 258 17.72 12.59 4.44
CA ALA A 258 18.25 11.42 5.15
C ALA A 258 17.19 10.31 5.28
N ALA A 259 15.97 10.65 5.69
CA ALA A 259 14.87 9.72 5.82
C ALA A 259 14.52 9.07 4.47
N ALA A 260 14.44 9.87 3.41
CA ALA A 260 14.14 9.41 2.05
C ALA A 260 15.20 8.49 1.48
N ALA A 261 16.49 8.81 1.68
CA ALA A 261 17.61 7.98 1.21
C ALA A 261 17.63 6.61 1.92
N ALA A 262 17.45 6.58 3.25
CA ALA A 262 17.40 5.35 4.00
C ALA A 262 16.14 4.51 3.64
N TYR A 263 14.99 5.16 3.44
CA TYR A 263 13.74 4.52 3.01
C TYR A 263 13.87 3.89 1.62
N GLN A 264 14.38 4.63 0.63
CA GLN A 264 14.65 4.11 -0.71
C GLN A 264 15.59 2.91 -0.66
N LEU A 265 16.72 3.05 0.06
CA LEU A 265 17.71 1.99 0.19
C LEU A 265 17.13 0.72 0.80
N PHE A 266 16.34 0.83 1.88
CA PHE A 266 15.69 -0.31 2.52
C PHE A 266 14.80 -1.07 1.54
N LEU A 267 13.93 -0.38 0.79
CA LEU A 267 12.98 -1.02 -0.13
C LEU A 267 13.68 -1.73 -1.29
N VAL A 268 14.73 -1.14 -1.86
CA VAL A 268 15.41 -1.73 -3.03
C VAL A 268 16.45 -2.80 -2.66
N SER A 269 17.03 -2.73 -1.44
CA SER A 269 18.04 -3.70 -0.99
C SER A 269 17.47 -4.92 -0.29
N GLY A 270 16.23 -4.84 0.22
CA GLY A 270 15.56 -5.93 0.94
C GLY A 270 15.54 -7.27 0.21
N PRO A 271 15.18 -7.31 -1.10
CA PRO A 271 15.19 -8.54 -1.87
C PRO A 271 16.54 -9.25 -1.92
N GLU A 272 17.64 -8.53 -2.10
CA GLU A 272 18.99 -9.13 -2.12
C GLU A 272 19.45 -9.52 -0.71
N ARG A 273 19.18 -8.68 0.31
CA ARG A 273 19.71 -8.87 1.66
C ARG A 273 18.90 -9.86 2.50
N ALA A 274 17.57 -9.73 2.48
CA ALA A 274 16.67 -10.55 3.29
C ALA A 274 15.93 -11.64 2.48
N GLY A 275 16.05 -11.63 1.13
CA GLY A 275 15.26 -12.48 0.26
C GLY A 275 13.78 -12.11 0.24
N LEU A 276 13.43 -10.89 0.69
CA LEU A 276 12.06 -10.40 0.83
C LEU A 276 11.93 -8.97 0.31
N LEU A 277 10.89 -8.72 -0.48
CA LEU A 277 10.43 -7.37 -0.80
C LEU A 277 9.40 -6.95 0.25
N HIS A 278 9.60 -5.80 0.88
CA HIS A 278 8.60 -5.17 1.73
C HIS A 278 7.51 -4.55 0.85
N THR A 279 6.28 -5.03 0.93
CA THR A 279 5.21 -4.66 -0.01
C THR A 279 4.18 -3.68 0.55
N ASP A 280 4.42 -3.10 1.73
CA ASP A 280 3.63 -2.01 2.31
C ASP A 280 4.52 -0.80 2.66
N PRO A 281 5.01 -0.05 1.65
CA PRO A 281 5.90 1.09 1.84
C PRO A 281 5.20 2.35 2.38
N HIS A 282 4.05 2.20 3.04
CA HIS A 282 3.31 3.31 3.63
C HIS A 282 4.14 4.06 4.68
N PRO A 283 4.19 5.41 4.68
CA PRO A 283 5.04 6.18 5.60
C PRO A 283 4.74 5.98 7.09
N GLY A 284 3.56 5.47 7.44
CA GLY A 284 3.19 5.10 8.80
C GLY A 284 3.99 3.92 9.37
N ASN A 285 4.59 3.10 8.52
CA ASN A 285 5.39 1.93 8.91
C ASN A 285 6.86 2.28 9.18
N PHE A 286 7.24 3.56 9.02
CA PHE A 286 8.63 3.99 9.11
C PHE A 286 8.81 5.17 10.06
N ARG A 287 9.96 5.23 10.72
CA ARG A 287 10.35 6.30 11.63
C ARG A 287 11.76 6.77 11.35
N LEU A 288 11.98 8.08 11.43
CA LEU A 288 13.31 8.65 11.45
C LEU A 288 13.85 8.65 12.89
N LEU A 289 14.95 7.95 13.08
CA LEU A 289 15.65 7.84 14.36
C LEU A 289 16.79 8.88 14.47
N PRO A 290 17.29 9.16 15.68
CA PRO A 290 18.51 9.95 15.86
C PRO A 290 19.66 9.42 14.99
N GLY A 291 20.43 10.34 14.40
CA GLY A 291 21.52 10.01 13.48
C GLY A 291 21.07 9.67 12.07
N GLY A 292 19.82 9.96 11.69
CA GLY A 292 19.32 9.76 10.33
C GLY A 292 18.97 8.30 9.97
N ARG A 293 18.92 7.41 10.97
CA ARG A 293 18.57 6.00 10.76
C ARG A 293 17.09 5.81 10.53
N LEU A 294 16.72 4.82 9.74
CA LEU A 294 15.33 4.43 9.47
C LEU A 294 14.92 3.27 10.39
N GLY A 295 13.91 3.48 11.23
CA GLY A 295 13.20 2.42 11.94
C GLY A 295 12.06 1.87 11.09
N VAL A 296 11.96 0.55 10.95
CA VAL A 296 10.88 -0.14 10.21
C VAL A 296 10.02 -0.91 11.19
N LEU A 297 8.70 -0.69 11.21
CA LEU A 297 7.84 -1.13 12.31
C LEU A 297 6.90 -2.30 11.98
N ASP A 298 6.55 -2.49 10.71
CA ASP A 298 5.54 -3.46 10.27
C ASP A 298 6.10 -4.35 9.16
N PHE A 299 5.91 -5.66 9.26
CA PHE A 299 6.38 -6.66 8.30
C PHE A 299 5.27 -7.63 7.89
N GLY A 300 4.02 -7.25 8.14
CA GLY A 300 2.84 -8.07 7.82
C GLY A 300 2.60 -8.25 6.32
N SER A 301 3.21 -7.41 5.49
CA SER A 301 3.07 -7.50 4.03
C SER A 301 4.46 -7.60 3.39
N THR A 302 4.83 -8.82 2.97
CA THR A 302 6.11 -9.10 2.30
C THR A 302 5.90 -10.07 1.14
N LEU A 303 6.84 -10.08 0.20
CA LEU A 303 6.87 -11.01 -0.92
C LEU A 303 8.24 -11.69 -0.98
N GLU A 304 8.26 -13.01 -1.07
CA GLU A 304 9.48 -13.78 -1.34
C GLU A 304 10.08 -13.33 -2.67
N LEU A 305 11.28 -12.78 -2.62
CA LEU A 305 11.97 -12.25 -3.80
C LEU A 305 13.49 -12.24 -3.56
N ALA A 306 14.20 -13.18 -4.15
CA ALA A 306 15.64 -13.34 -3.98
C ALA A 306 16.44 -12.39 -4.91
N GLY A 307 16.29 -11.10 -4.75
CA GLY A 307 16.86 -10.03 -5.57
C GLY A 307 15.80 -9.33 -6.44
N MET A 308 16.07 -8.08 -6.80
CA MET A 308 15.17 -7.32 -7.68
C MET A 308 15.16 -7.94 -9.09
N PRO A 309 13.99 -8.00 -9.78
CA PRO A 309 13.93 -8.51 -11.15
C PRO A 309 14.79 -7.67 -12.10
N SER A 310 15.62 -8.32 -12.91
CA SER A 310 16.46 -7.63 -13.91
C SER A 310 15.65 -6.95 -15.02
N THR A 311 14.40 -7.32 -15.18
CA THR A 311 13.43 -6.72 -16.13
C THR A 311 13.35 -5.21 -15.99
N PHE A 312 13.21 -4.71 -14.76
CA PHE A 312 13.10 -3.25 -14.55
C PHE A 312 14.42 -2.53 -14.84
N GLY A 313 15.54 -3.13 -14.48
CA GLY A 313 16.87 -2.56 -14.80
C GLY A 313 17.11 -2.47 -16.30
N ARG A 314 16.85 -3.55 -17.03
CA ARG A 314 16.93 -3.56 -18.50
C ARG A 314 15.98 -2.55 -19.14
N LEU A 315 14.75 -2.45 -18.63
CA LEU A 315 13.75 -1.53 -19.16
C LEU A 315 14.19 -0.06 -18.96
N ILE A 316 14.63 0.31 -17.75
CA ILE A 316 15.10 1.67 -17.48
C ILE A 316 16.33 1.99 -18.34
N SER A 317 17.30 1.06 -18.47
CA SER A 317 18.47 1.26 -19.34
C SER A 317 18.07 1.45 -20.81
N ALA A 318 17.15 0.64 -21.32
CA ALA A 318 16.64 0.77 -22.70
C ALA A 318 15.88 2.09 -22.91
N LEU A 319 15.10 2.55 -21.92
CA LEU A 319 14.46 3.88 -21.96
C LEU A 319 15.49 5.01 -22.00
N LEU A 320 16.59 4.89 -21.25
CA LEU A 320 17.66 5.89 -21.27
C LEU A 320 18.42 5.92 -22.61
N GLN A 321 18.51 4.78 -23.29
CA GLN A 321 19.15 4.62 -24.60
C GLN A 321 18.21 4.99 -25.75
N GLY A 322 16.90 5.15 -25.49
CA GLY A 322 15.90 5.52 -26.49
C GLY A 322 15.33 4.33 -27.29
N ASP A 323 15.61 3.08 -26.89
CA ASP A 323 15.11 1.87 -27.58
C ASP A 323 14.48 0.85 -26.59
N PRO A 324 13.33 1.16 -25.99
CA PRO A 324 12.66 0.28 -25.02
C PRO A 324 11.77 -0.81 -25.67
N GLU A 325 11.42 -0.71 -26.96
CA GLU A 325 10.39 -1.57 -27.56
C GLU A 325 10.74 -3.05 -27.51
N ALA A 326 11.97 -3.41 -27.82
CA ALA A 326 12.44 -4.80 -27.82
C ALA A 326 12.34 -5.42 -26.42
N VAL A 327 12.78 -4.68 -25.39
CA VAL A 327 12.70 -5.13 -23.98
C VAL A 327 11.24 -5.25 -23.54
N LEU A 328 10.41 -4.24 -23.81
CA LEU A 328 8.99 -4.28 -23.44
C LEU A 328 8.24 -5.46 -24.06
N ARG A 329 8.54 -5.81 -25.30
CA ARG A 329 7.94 -6.97 -25.98
C ARG A 329 8.44 -8.28 -25.39
N ALA A 330 9.75 -8.40 -25.21
CA ALA A 330 10.37 -9.62 -24.67
C ALA A 330 9.87 -9.94 -23.24
N GLU A 331 9.64 -8.92 -22.43
CA GLU A 331 9.19 -9.02 -21.04
C GLU A 331 7.65 -9.01 -20.89
N GLY A 332 6.90 -9.02 -22.00
CA GLY A 332 5.43 -9.13 -21.98
C GLY A 332 4.68 -7.86 -21.61
N PHE A 333 5.31 -6.68 -21.63
CA PHE A 333 4.65 -5.40 -21.34
C PHE A 333 3.83 -4.83 -22.49
N VAL A 334 3.87 -5.45 -23.68
CA VAL A 334 3.14 -5.00 -24.85
C VAL A 334 2.03 -5.99 -25.19
N ARG A 335 0.82 -5.48 -25.40
CA ARG A 335 -0.30 -6.34 -25.78
C ARG A 335 -0.05 -6.98 -27.15
N PRO A 336 -0.47 -8.24 -27.36
CA PRO A 336 -0.34 -8.90 -28.67
C PRO A 336 -0.95 -8.07 -29.80
N GLY A 337 -0.19 -7.89 -30.88
CA GLY A 337 -0.63 -7.13 -32.06
C GLY A 337 -0.59 -5.60 -31.92
N ALA A 338 -0.19 -5.05 -30.78
CA ALA A 338 -0.05 -3.61 -30.61
C ALA A 338 1.12 -3.06 -31.47
N ARG A 339 0.92 -1.88 -32.04
CA ARG A 339 1.95 -1.12 -32.78
C ARG A 339 2.35 0.07 -31.96
N LEU A 340 3.60 0.09 -31.51
CA LEU A 340 4.14 1.18 -30.69
C LEU A 340 4.77 2.25 -31.59
N GLU A 341 4.50 3.51 -31.27
CA GLU A 341 5.23 4.65 -31.81
C GLU A 341 6.29 5.02 -30.76
N VAL A 342 7.58 4.84 -31.10
CA VAL A 342 8.69 4.93 -30.16
C VAL A 342 8.74 6.29 -29.45
N ASP A 343 8.54 7.39 -30.19
CA ASP A 343 8.59 8.74 -29.61
C ASP A 343 7.46 8.94 -28.54
N LYS A 344 6.23 8.48 -28.84
CA LYS A 344 5.13 8.52 -27.87
C LYS A 344 5.38 7.59 -26.68
N LEU A 345 5.96 6.43 -26.93
CA LEU A 345 6.33 5.47 -25.89
C LEU A 345 7.37 6.08 -24.93
N LEU A 346 8.40 6.70 -25.45
CA LEU A 346 9.43 7.40 -24.67
C LEU A 346 8.82 8.55 -23.88
N GLY A 347 7.92 9.34 -24.48
CA GLY A 347 7.19 10.41 -23.82
C GLY A 347 6.35 9.90 -22.66
N TYR A 348 5.57 8.82 -22.90
CA TYR A 348 4.71 8.19 -21.89
C TYR A 348 5.50 7.58 -20.72
N LEU A 349 6.64 6.91 -21.00
CA LEU A 349 7.47 6.24 -20.00
C LEU A 349 8.58 7.14 -19.41
N ALA A 350 8.71 8.39 -19.85
CA ALA A 350 9.71 9.32 -19.33
C ALA A 350 9.72 9.44 -17.79
N PRO A 351 8.58 9.47 -17.09
CA PRO A 351 8.54 9.55 -15.62
C PRO A 351 9.30 8.42 -14.91
N PHE A 352 9.35 7.26 -15.53
CA PHE A 352 10.03 6.08 -14.96
C PHE A 352 11.55 6.10 -15.16
N SER A 353 12.04 6.82 -16.16
CA SER A 353 13.46 6.86 -16.51
C SER A 353 14.14 8.19 -16.15
N GLU A 354 13.39 9.28 -16.02
CA GLU A 354 13.95 10.62 -15.75
C GLU A 354 14.79 10.65 -14.46
N PRO A 355 14.33 10.13 -13.30
CA PRO A 355 15.16 10.13 -12.09
C PRO A 355 16.47 9.36 -12.26
N ALA A 356 16.47 8.30 -13.07
CA ALA A 356 17.66 7.45 -13.28
C ALA A 356 18.74 8.11 -14.15
N ARG A 357 18.47 9.26 -14.82
CA ARG A 357 19.44 10.06 -15.55
C ARG A 357 20.41 10.81 -14.64
N HIS A 358 20.04 10.97 -13.36
CA HIS A 358 20.75 11.82 -12.42
C HIS A 358 21.43 11.01 -11.32
N GLU A 359 22.62 11.42 -10.91
CA GLU A 359 23.29 10.87 -9.73
C GLU A 359 22.42 11.05 -8.48
N ARG A 360 21.87 12.25 -8.33
CA ARG A 360 20.88 12.61 -7.32
C ARG A 360 19.67 13.23 -8.00
N PHE A 361 18.48 12.96 -7.51
CA PHE A 361 17.24 13.51 -8.06
C PHE A 361 16.37 14.05 -6.93
N ARG A 362 15.81 15.24 -7.16
CA ARG A 362 14.87 15.87 -6.24
C ARG A 362 13.46 15.48 -6.62
N PHE A 363 12.89 14.61 -5.85
CA PHE A 363 11.46 14.28 -5.94
C PHE A 363 10.62 15.40 -5.31
N SER A 364 9.61 15.88 -6.03
CA SER A 364 8.73 16.94 -5.55
C SER A 364 7.27 16.65 -5.91
N ARG A 365 6.36 17.26 -5.14
CA ARG A 365 4.92 17.15 -5.42
C ARG A 365 4.56 17.75 -6.78
N ASP A 366 5.25 18.81 -7.19
CA ASP A 366 5.02 19.46 -8.48
C ASP A 366 5.51 18.61 -9.64
N TRP A 367 6.68 17.98 -9.49
CA TRP A 367 7.15 16.99 -10.46
C TRP A 367 6.15 15.85 -10.60
N LEU A 368 5.70 15.26 -9.47
CA LEU A 368 4.73 14.16 -9.48
C LEU A 368 3.44 14.56 -10.20
N ARG A 369 2.88 15.75 -9.89
CA ARG A 369 1.67 16.26 -10.57
C ARG A 369 1.88 16.45 -12.06
N SER A 370 3.04 16.97 -12.48
CA SER A 370 3.34 17.13 -13.89
C SER A 370 3.39 15.80 -14.64
N GLN A 371 3.92 14.76 -14.02
CA GLN A 371 4.00 13.42 -14.62
C GLN A 371 2.62 12.76 -14.71
N PHE A 372 1.84 12.76 -13.62
CA PHE A 372 0.49 12.18 -13.61
C PHE A 372 -0.50 12.95 -14.48
N GLY A 373 -0.34 14.27 -14.62
CA GLY A 373 -1.15 15.07 -15.53
C GLY A 373 -1.00 14.63 -16.99
N ARG A 374 0.18 14.17 -17.38
CA ARG A 374 0.45 13.65 -18.73
C ARG A 374 -0.03 12.21 -18.92
N VAL A 375 0.36 11.32 -18.00
CA VAL A 375 0.07 9.88 -18.10
C VAL A 375 -1.43 9.57 -17.96
N GLY A 376 -2.17 10.37 -17.20
CA GLY A 376 -3.58 10.13 -16.88
C GLY A 376 -4.60 10.91 -17.74
N ASP A 377 -4.18 11.85 -18.59
CA ASP A 377 -5.12 12.66 -19.38
C ASP A 377 -5.44 11.96 -20.72
N PRO A 378 -6.70 11.53 -20.96
CA PRO A 378 -7.10 10.95 -22.23
C PRO A 378 -6.96 11.89 -23.43
N ARG A 379 -6.72 13.19 -23.19
CA ARG A 379 -6.48 14.20 -24.24
C ARG A 379 -5.00 14.32 -24.59
N ASP A 380 -4.10 13.74 -23.76
CA ASP A 380 -2.67 13.72 -24.06
C ASP A 380 -2.42 12.84 -25.29
N PRO A 381 -1.64 13.32 -26.29
CA PRO A 381 -1.32 12.56 -27.50
C PRO A 381 -0.71 11.18 -27.23
N ASP A 382 -0.01 11.04 -26.08
CA ASP A 382 0.69 9.82 -25.69
C ASP A 382 -0.20 8.84 -24.92
N PHE A 383 -1.43 9.24 -24.50
CA PHE A 383 -2.35 8.39 -23.76
C PHE A 383 -2.71 7.09 -24.50
N GLY A 384 -2.74 7.14 -25.83
CA GLY A 384 -2.97 5.96 -26.68
C GLY A 384 -2.00 4.82 -26.44
N VAL A 385 -0.77 5.12 -25.95
CA VAL A 385 0.25 4.14 -25.61
C VAL A 385 -0.15 3.33 -24.39
N ALA A 386 -0.77 3.96 -23.37
CA ALA A 386 -1.24 3.25 -22.18
C ALA A 386 -2.17 2.07 -22.51
N LEU A 387 -2.99 2.21 -23.55
CA LEU A 387 -3.91 1.17 -24.00
C LEU A 387 -3.23 0.00 -24.70
N GLN A 388 -1.99 0.19 -25.15
CA GLN A 388 -1.18 -0.82 -25.86
C GLN A 388 -0.26 -1.57 -24.91
N LEU A 389 -0.03 -1.03 -23.71
CA LEU A 389 0.78 -1.64 -22.68
C LEU A 389 -0.07 -2.55 -21.77
N THR A 390 0.62 -3.47 -21.12
CA THR A 390 0.09 -4.32 -20.07
C THR A 390 1.17 -4.53 -19.01
N LEU A 391 0.77 -4.82 -17.78
CA LEU A 391 1.69 -5.16 -16.71
C LEU A 391 1.59 -6.67 -16.45
N PRO A 392 2.66 -7.45 -16.66
CA PRO A 392 2.66 -8.87 -16.30
C PRO A 392 2.38 -9.07 -14.81
N ALA A 393 1.59 -10.08 -14.47
CA ALA A 393 1.13 -10.32 -13.10
C ALA A 393 2.29 -10.50 -12.10
N GLU A 394 3.39 -11.11 -12.53
CA GLU A 394 4.60 -11.34 -11.75
C GLU A 394 5.31 -10.04 -11.32
N HIS A 395 5.09 -8.95 -12.04
CA HIS A 395 5.69 -7.63 -11.77
C HIS A 395 4.77 -6.69 -11.00
N LEU A 396 3.53 -7.10 -10.74
CA LEU A 396 2.51 -6.23 -10.15
C LEU A 396 2.96 -5.62 -8.80
N PHE A 397 3.45 -6.47 -7.88
CA PHE A 397 3.87 -6.01 -6.55
C PHE A 397 5.14 -5.16 -6.59
N THR A 398 6.13 -5.56 -7.39
CA THR A 398 7.37 -4.77 -7.53
C THR A 398 7.08 -3.39 -8.12
N HIS A 399 6.22 -3.33 -9.15
CA HIS A 399 5.79 -2.07 -9.76
C HIS A 399 5.01 -1.20 -8.76
N ARG A 400 4.11 -1.79 -7.98
CA ARG A 400 3.36 -1.09 -6.95
C ARG A 400 4.30 -0.47 -5.90
N VAL A 401 5.22 -1.27 -5.35
CA VAL A 401 6.20 -0.77 -4.35
C VAL A 401 7.01 0.38 -4.93
N TRP A 402 7.41 0.29 -6.20
CA TRP A 402 8.13 1.37 -6.88
C TRP A 402 7.32 2.66 -6.95
N LEU A 403 6.05 2.58 -7.38
CA LEU A 403 5.18 3.76 -7.47
C LEU A 403 4.90 4.39 -6.09
N GLU A 404 4.62 3.56 -5.08
CA GLU A 404 4.39 4.03 -3.72
C GLU A 404 5.67 4.66 -3.13
N MET A 405 6.84 4.05 -3.37
CA MET A 405 8.13 4.61 -2.98
C MET A 405 8.33 6.01 -3.58
N VAL A 406 8.15 6.16 -4.88
CA VAL A 406 8.24 7.46 -5.56
C VAL A 406 7.24 8.47 -4.96
N GLY A 407 6.02 8.03 -4.67
CA GLY A 407 5.01 8.84 -4.01
C GLY A 407 5.46 9.38 -2.65
N VAL A 408 6.06 8.53 -1.81
CA VAL A 408 6.59 8.92 -0.48
C VAL A 408 7.80 9.84 -0.63
N LEU A 409 8.72 9.58 -1.57
CA LEU A 409 9.84 10.48 -1.87
C LEU A 409 9.36 11.87 -2.27
N CYS A 410 8.31 11.96 -3.07
CA CYS A 410 7.68 13.22 -3.45
C CYS A 410 6.95 13.92 -2.29
N GLN A 411 6.36 13.16 -1.36
CA GLN A 411 5.75 13.73 -0.14
C GLN A 411 6.81 14.34 0.78
N LEU A 412 7.97 13.70 0.87
CA LEU A 412 9.14 14.19 1.61
C LEU A 412 9.81 15.39 0.93
N GLU A 413 9.52 15.66 -0.34
CA GLU A 413 10.21 16.66 -1.16
C GLU A 413 11.73 16.53 -1.09
N ALA A 414 12.21 15.28 -1.16
CA ALA A 414 13.57 14.92 -0.85
C ALA A 414 14.47 14.83 -2.09
N GLU A 415 15.74 15.09 -1.88
CA GLU A 415 16.80 14.83 -2.85
C GLU A 415 17.60 13.60 -2.43
N VAL A 416 17.53 12.54 -3.23
CA VAL A 416 18.16 11.26 -2.93
C VAL A 416 19.10 10.79 -4.03
N PRO A 417 20.10 9.94 -3.71
CA PRO A 417 20.90 9.27 -4.72
C PRO A 417 20.01 8.28 -5.49
N VAL A 418 19.94 8.41 -6.81
CA VAL A 418 19.14 7.50 -7.65
C VAL A 418 20.05 6.59 -8.44
N ARG A 419 20.89 7.14 -9.35
CA ARG A 419 21.72 6.32 -10.22
C ARG A 419 22.65 5.37 -9.44
N PRO A 420 23.36 5.77 -8.37
CA PRO A 420 24.21 4.85 -7.60
C PRO A 420 23.42 3.73 -6.94
N VAL A 421 22.21 4.00 -6.46
CA VAL A 421 21.34 3.00 -5.84
C VAL A 421 20.87 1.99 -6.89
N LEU A 422 20.45 2.45 -8.08
CA LEU A 422 20.03 1.57 -9.17
C LEU A 422 21.17 0.69 -9.68
N LEU A 423 22.37 1.25 -9.88
CA LEU A 423 23.55 0.50 -10.30
C LEU A 423 23.92 -0.61 -9.31
N ARG A 424 23.72 -0.38 -8.02
CA ARG A 424 24.07 -1.37 -6.99
C ARG A 424 22.96 -2.43 -6.78
N TRP A 425 21.69 -2.05 -6.82
CA TRP A 425 20.60 -2.89 -6.32
C TRP A 425 19.59 -3.31 -7.38
N LEU A 426 19.68 -2.78 -8.62
CA LEU A 426 18.73 -3.13 -9.69
C LEU A 426 19.48 -3.88 -10.81
N PRO A 427 19.44 -5.22 -10.81
CA PRO A 427 20.10 -6.03 -11.84
C PRO A 427 19.64 -5.62 -13.25
N GLY A 428 20.57 -5.59 -14.21
CA GLY A 428 20.28 -5.19 -15.59
C GLY A 428 20.23 -3.68 -15.83
N PHE A 429 20.40 -2.85 -14.81
CA PHE A 429 20.64 -1.41 -14.97
C PHE A 429 22.13 -1.13 -15.18
N HIS A 430 22.47 -0.27 -16.17
CA HIS A 430 23.84 0.09 -16.55
C HIS A 430 23.95 1.50 -17.19
#